data_dddd6ea89d52c69ae6e7ac45cc77cc81
#
_entry.id   dddd6ea89d52c69ae6e7ac45cc77cc81
#
_cell.length_a   1.000
_cell.length_b   1.000
_cell.length_c   1.000
_cell.angle_alpha   90.00
_cell.angle_beta   90.00
_cell.angle_gamma   90.00
#
_symmetry.space_group_name_H-M   'P 1'
#
loop_
_entity.id
_entity.type
_entity.pdbx_description
1 polymer ?
#
loop_
_entity_poly.entity_id
_entity_poly.type
_entity_poly.pdbx_seq_one_letter_code
_entity_poly.pdbx_strand_id
1 'polypeptide(L)'
;MGRNILAMGRRNELMWAYEKRLQYPIDIKTKDLKMAKYLVTQYGGANGELSAALRYLNQRYTMPDNRGKAILTDIGTEELAHIEMISTMIYQLTKDATIEELKEAGLGTNYAEHNKALFPTDSNGVPFSVTYFAATGDPLADLSEDMAAEQKARAVYENLIDLTNDPDVI
;
A
#
# COMPACT_ATOMS: atom_id res chain seq x y z
N MET A 1 -38.62 44.90 -12.29
CA MET A 1 -38.38 43.56 -12.83
C MET A 1 -37.06 43.06 -12.27
N GLY A 2 -37.12 42.40 -11.13
CA GLY A 2 -35.94 41.80 -10.48
C GLY A 2 -35.72 40.42 -11.03
N ARG A 3 -34.55 40.15 -11.62
CA ARG A 3 -34.09 38.81 -11.98
C ARG A 3 -33.48 38.17 -10.73
N ASN A 4 -34.19 37.21 -10.17
CA ASN A 4 -33.62 36.26 -9.22
C ASN A 4 -32.52 35.48 -9.92
N ILE A 5 -31.27 35.78 -9.62
CA ILE A 5 -30.15 34.90 -9.90
C ILE A 5 -30.22 33.83 -8.83
N LEU A 6 -30.90 32.73 -9.16
CA LEU A 6 -30.80 31.49 -8.40
C LEU A 6 -29.32 31.14 -8.31
N ALA A 7 -28.81 31.11 -7.09
CA ALA A 7 -27.50 30.57 -6.77
C ALA A 7 -27.40 29.16 -7.35
N MET A 8 -26.71 29.01 -8.46
CA MET A 8 -26.21 27.71 -8.90
C MET A 8 -25.32 27.18 -7.77
N GLY A 9 -25.86 26.22 -7.03
CA GLY A 9 -25.07 25.46 -6.06
C GLY A 9 -23.81 25.05 -6.74
N ARG A 10 -22.66 25.38 -6.14
CA ARG A 10 -21.36 24.85 -6.55
C ARG A 10 -21.51 23.34 -6.54
N ARG A 11 -21.50 22.72 -7.71
CA ARG A 11 -21.17 21.30 -7.78
C ARG A 11 -19.80 21.24 -7.11
N ASN A 12 -19.72 20.56 -5.98
CA ASN A 12 -18.45 20.10 -5.47
C ASN A 12 -17.86 19.30 -6.61
N GLU A 13 -16.99 19.89 -7.39
CA GLU A 13 -16.19 19.15 -8.34
C GLU A 13 -15.38 18.20 -7.47
N LEU A 14 -15.72 16.91 -7.56
CA LEU A 14 -14.99 15.85 -6.91
C LEU A 14 -13.61 15.79 -7.58
N MET A 15 -12.69 16.57 -7.06
CA MET A 15 -11.33 16.63 -7.54
C MET A 15 -10.49 15.68 -6.67
N TRP A 16 -9.72 14.82 -7.32
CA TRP A 16 -8.72 14.04 -6.61
C TRP A 16 -7.73 15.00 -5.94
N ALA A 17 -7.50 14.83 -4.65
CA ALA A 17 -6.58 15.64 -3.87
C ALA A 17 -5.53 14.76 -3.21
N TYR A 18 -4.27 15.18 -3.29
CA TYR A 18 -3.14 14.58 -2.58
C TYR A 18 -2.58 15.59 -1.59
N GLU A 19 -2.57 15.23 -0.32
CA GLU A 19 -1.90 16.01 0.72
C GLU A 19 -0.44 15.56 0.83
N LYS A 20 0.50 16.50 0.82
CA LYS A 20 1.95 16.21 0.89
C LYS A 20 2.40 15.88 2.32
N ARG A 21 1.71 14.95 2.94
CA ARG A 21 2.00 14.43 4.28
C ARG A 21 1.51 13.00 4.38
N LEU A 22 2.21 12.19 5.15
CA LEU A 22 1.76 10.83 5.48
C LEU A 22 0.46 10.88 6.29
N GLN A 23 -0.37 9.86 6.15
CA GLN A 23 -1.58 9.69 6.96
C GLN A 23 -1.23 9.60 8.45
N TYR A 24 -0.16 8.87 8.79
CA TYR A 24 0.46 8.86 10.11
C TYR A 24 1.94 9.26 10.01
N PRO A 25 2.48 10.00 10.98
CA PRO A 25 3.88 10.37 10.97
C PRO A 25 4.77 9.13 11.16
N ILE A 26 5.84 9.06 10.37
CA ILE A 26 6.86 8.01 10.45
C ILE A 26 8.21 8.69 10.59
N ASP A 27 8.95 8.35 11.67
CA ASP A 27 10.22 8.98 12.00
C ASP A 27 11.20 7.98 12.62
N ILE A 28 11.48 6.89 11.89
CA ILE A 28 12.39 5.81 12.31
C ILE A 28 13.83 6.33 12.31
N LYS A 29 14.50 6.17 13.43
CA LYS A 29 15.87 6.69 13.65
C LYS A 29 16.96 5.66 13.39
N THR A 30 16.63 4.40 13.58
CA THR A 30 17.61 3.30 13.56
C THR A 30 17.56 2.54 12.25
N LYS A 31 18.72 2.39 11.60
CA LYS A 31 18.83 1.50 10.42
C LYS A 31 18.61 0.05 10.85
N ASP A 32 17.66 -0.63 10.21
CA ASP A 32 17.40 -2.06 10.39
C ASP A 32 17.05 -2.71 9.04
N LEU A 33 18.06 -3.27 8.39
CA LEU A 33 17.94 -3.90 7.09
C LEU A 33 17.15 -5.22 7.14
N LYS A 34 17.13 -5.88 8.31
CA LYS A 34 16.37 -7.11 8.50
C LYS A 34 14.88 -6.79 8.55
N MET A 35 14.49 -5.76 9.30
CA MET A 35 13.11 -5.30 9.35
C MET A 35 12.64 -4.74 8.00
N ALA A 36 13.49 -3.96 7.32
CA ALA A 36 13.20 -3.50 5.96
C ALA A 36 12.89 -4.65 5.01
N LYS A 37 13.69 -5.74 5.07
CA LYS A 37 13.46 -6.94 4.26
C LYS A 37 12.11 -7.59 4.56
N TYR A 38 11.67 -7.63 5.81
CA TYR A 38 10.36 -8.16 6.14
C TYR A 38 9.23 -7.29 5.59
N LEU A 39 9.35 -5.97 5.72
CA LEU A 39 8.35 -5.01 5.25
C LEU A 39 8.20 -4.96 3.73
N VAL A 40 9.23 -5.32 2.96
CA VAL A 40 9.14 -5.32 1.49
C VAL A 40 7.99 -6.19 0.99
N THR A 41 7.66 -7.30 1.66
CA THR A 41 6.50 -8.13 1.30
C THR A 41 5.17 -7.37 1.43
N GLN A 42 5.04 -6.48 2.41
CA GLN A 42 3.86 -5.64 2.56
C GLN A 42 3.81 -4.52 1.52
N TYR A 43 4.93 -4.17 0.89
CA TYR A 43 4.96 -3.26 -0.24
C TYR A 43 4.56 -3.94 -1.55
N GLY A 44 5.29 -4.96 -2.00
CA GLY A 44 5.17 -5.52 -3.35
C GLY A 44 4.74 -6.99 -3.42
N GLY A 45 4.43 -7.63 -2.29
CA GLY A 45 3.96 -9.01 -2.26
C GLY A 45 2.50 -9.18 -2.69
N ALA A 46 2.07 -10.42 -2.86
CA ALA A 46 0.74 -10.77 -3.36
C ALA A 46 -0.42 -10.25 -2.48
N ASN A 47 -0.21 -10.11 -1.17
CA ASN A 47 -1.17 -9.56 -0.22
C ASN A 47 -0.62 -8.25 0.41
N GLY A 48 0.29 -7.56 -0.28
CA GLY A 48 0.80 -6.26 0.16
C GLY A 48 -0.08 -5.12 -0.35
N GLU A 49 0.20 -3.91 0.15
CA GLU A 49 -0.61 -2.72 -0.05
C GLU A 49 -0.77 -2.34 -1.54
N LEU A 50 0.28 -2.53 -2.35
CA LEU A 50 0.18 -2.28 -3.79
C LEU A 50 -0.83 -3.22 -4.47
N SER A 51 -0.86 -4.50 -4.08
CA SER A 51 -1.83 -5.46 -4.58
C SER A 51 -3.24 -5.11 -4.11
N ALA A 52 -3.42 -4.76 -2.84
CA ALA A 52 -4.70 -4.39 -2.25
C ALA A 52 -5.30 -3.17 -2.95
N ALA A 53 -4.53 -2.08 -3.08
CA ALA A 53 -4.97 -0.87 -3.77
C ALA A 53 -5.49 -1.15 -5.18
N LEU A 54 -4.68 -1.83 -5.99
CA LEU A 54 -5.03 -2.11 -7.38
C LEU A 54 -6.17 -3.11 -7.51
N ARG A 55 -6.28 -4.08 -6.60
CA ARG A 55 -7.38 -5.03 -6.51
C ARG A 55 -8.70 -4.32 -6.29
N TYR A 56 -8.84 -3.55 -5.22
CA TYR A 56 -10.08 -2.88 -4.86
C TYR A 56 -10.50 -1.83 -5.89
N LEU A 57 -9.54 -1.01 -6.36
CA LEU A 57 -9.81 0.00 -7.39
C LEU A 57 -10.20 -0.61 -8.74
N ASN A 58 -9.86 -1.87 -9.01
CA ASN A 58 -10.25 -2.59 -10.22
C ASN A 58 -11.61 -3.30 -10.03
N GLN A 59 -11.81 -4.01 -8.92
CA GLN A 59 -13.05 -4.74 -8.63
C GLN A 59 -14.29 -3.83 -8.52
N ARG A 60 -14.10 -2.55 -8.11
CA ARG A 60 -15.21 -1.58 -7.99
C ARG A 60 -16.06 -1.46 -9.27
N TYR A 61 -15.48 -1.68 -10.44
CA TYR A 61 -16.18 -1.53 -11.72
C TYR A 61 -17.18 -2.66 -11.99
N THR A 62 -17.08 -3.78 -11.33
CA THR A 62 -17.95 -4.94 -11.46
C THR A 62 -18.93 -5.08 -10.31
N MET A 63 -18.90 -4.20 -9.30
CA MET A 63 -19.87 -4.19 -8.21
C MET A 63 -21.28 -3.89 -8.71
N PRO A 64 -22.32 -4.62 -8.21
CA PRO A 64 -23.68 -4.52 -8.71
C PRO A 64 -24.37 -3.21 -8.37
N ASP A 65 -23.91 -2.50 -7.33
CA ASP A 65 -24.54 -1.28 -6.87
C ASP A 65 -23.52 -0.19 -6.49
N ASN A 66 -24.02 1.03 -6.24
CA ASN A 66 -23.19 2.17 -5.90
C ASN A 66 -22.58 2.09 -4.49
N ARG A 67 -23.15 1.31 -3.60
CA ARG A 67 -22.62 1.12 -2.25
C ARG A 67 -21.32 0.31 -2.29
N GLY A 68 -21.34 -0.82 -3.00
CA GLY A 68 -20.14 -1.64 -3.23
C GLY A 68 -19.04 -0.84 -3.94
N LYS A 69 -19.41 -0.08 -4.98
CA LYS A 69 -18.47 0.80 -5.69
C LYS A 69 -17.85 1.87 -4.78
N ALA A 70 -18.65 2.48 -3.91
CA ALA A 70 -18.18 3.52 -3.00
C ALA A 70 -17.21 2.92 -1.96
N ILE A 71 -17.56 1.80 -1.34
CA ILE A 71 -16.70 1.12 -0.35
C ILE A 71 -15.35 0.73 -0.98
N LEU A 72 -15.35 0.05 -2.13
CA LEU A 72 -14.09 -0.36 -2.77
C LEU A 72 -13.26 0.83 -3.29
N THR A 73 -13.91 1.95 -3.59
CA THR A 73 -13.18 3.18 -3.92
C THR A 73 -12.52 3.77 -2.67
N ASP A 74 -13.24 3.80 -1.56
CA ASP A 74 -12.77 4.37 -0.30
C ASP A 74 -11.55 3.58 0.23
N ILE A 75 -11.72 2.28 0.47
CA ILE A 75 -10.62 1.44 0.95
C ILE A 75 -9.47 1.36 -0.06
N GLY A 76 -9.74 1.22 -1.35
CA GLY A 76 -8.68 1.16 -2.37
C GLY A 76 -7.85 2.43 -2.49
N THR A 77 -8.43 3.61 -2.20
CA THR A 77 -7.67 4.86 -2.12
C THR A 77 -6.92 5.01 -0.79
N GLU A 78 -7.43 4.44 0.30
CA GLU A 78 -6.72 4.37 1.57
C GLU A 78 -5.45 3.51 1.45
N GLU A 79 -5.50 2.41 0.71
CA GLU A 79 -4.32 1.57 0.44
C GLU A 79 -3.18 2.34 -0.26
N LEU A 80 -3.48 3.38 -1.02
CA LEU A 80 -2.44 4.25 -1.58
C LEU A 80 -1.66 5.00 -0.48
N ALA A 81 -2.34 5.38 0.60
CA ALA A 81 -1.69 5.97 1.77
C ALA A 81 -0.84 4.93 2.52
N HIS A 82 -1.31 3.69 2.63
CA HIS A 82 -0.55 2.58 3.22
C HIS A 82 0.72 2.28 2.42
N ILE A 83 0.66 2.28 1.09
CA ILE A 83 1.85 2.16 0.22
C ILE A 83 2.87 3.25 0.55
N GLU A 84 2.43 4.49 0.68
CA GLU A 84 3.30 5.62 1.01
C GLU A 84 3.96 5.44 2.39
N MET A 85 3.21 5.02 3.39
CA MET A 85 3.73 4.75 4.74
C MET A 85 4.75 3.62 4.74
N ILE A 86 4.43 2.46 4.17
CA ILE A 86 5.35 1.30 4.10
C ILE A 86 6.61 1.65 3.32
N SER A 87 6.50 2.36 2.20
CA SER A 87 7.65 2.81 1.42
C SER A 87 8.54 3.75 2.22
N THR A 88 7.95 4.65 3.01
CA THR A 88 8.68 5.56 3.90
C THR A 88 9.41 4.81 5.01
N MET A 89 8.76 3.83 5.64
CA MET A 89 9.39 2.96 6.65
C MET A 89 10.60 2.24 6.06
N ILE A 90 10.45 1.58 4.92
CA ILE A 90 11.54 0.86 4.24
C ILE A 90 12.68 1.82 3.91
N TYR A 91 12.38 3.01 3.39
CA TYR A 91 13.37 4.03 3.10
C TYR A 91 14.17 4.44 4.35
N GLN A 92 13.49 4.70 5.47
CA GLN A 92 14.15 5.11 6.71
C GLN A 92 14.95 3.97 7.33
N LEU A 93 14.44 2.73 7.32
CA LEU A 93 15.16 1.55 7.80
C LEU A 93 16.40 1.20 6.98
N THR A 94 16.44 1.59 5.70
CA THR A 94 17.60 1.36 4.81
C THR A 94 18.48 2.59 4.62
N LYS A 95 18.19 3.67 5.32
CA LYS A 95 18.93 4.93 5.21
C LYS A 95 20.44 4.71 5.43
N ASP A 96 21.25 5.32 4.58
CA ASP A 96 22.70 5.26 4.61
C ASP A 96 23.32 3.85 4.47
N ALA A 97 22.53 2.82 4.08
CA ALA A 97 23.07 1.52 3.77
C ALA A 97 23.90 1.54 2.47
N THR A 98 25.02 0.82 2.47
CA THR A 98 25.79 0.56 1.24
C THR A 98 25.12 -0.51 0.39
N ILE A 99 25.53 -0.62 -0.88
CA ILE A 99 25.04 -1.70 -1.77
C ILE A 99 25.45 -3.08 -1.21
N GLU A 100 26.64 -3.17 -0.64
CA GLU A 100 27.15 -4.39 -0.02
C GLU A 100 26.30 -4.80 1.18
N GLU A 101 25.99 -3.89 2.09
CA GLU A 101 25.08 -4.15 3.23
C GLU A 101 23.69 -4.61 2.75
N LEU A 102 23.14 -3.97 1.70
CA LEU A 102 21.85 -4.37 1.14
C LEU A 102 21.89 -5.80 0.55
N LYS A 103 23.00 -6.15 -0.13
CA LYS A 103 23.20 -7.52 -0.63
C LYS A 103 23.31 -8.55 0.49
N GLU A 104 24.09 -8.26 1.52
CA GLU A 104 24.27 -9.12 2.69
C GLU A 104 22.96 -9.33 3.45
N ALA A 105 22.12 -8.29 3.55
CA ALA A 105 20.79 -8.38 4.13
C ALA A 105 19.77 -9.13 3.25
N GLY A 106 20.15 -9.53 2.04
CA GLY A 106 19.26 -10.20 1.09
C GLY A 106 18.27 -9.29 0.40
N LEU A 107 18.60 -8.00 0.29
CA LEU A 107 17.84 -6.98 -0.45
C LEU A 107 18.47 -6.69 -1.83
N GLY A 108 19.36 -7.54 -2.32
CA GLY A 108 20.11 -7.32 -3.55
C GLY A 108 19.23 -7.09 -4.76
N THR A 109 18.21 -7.91 -4.96
CA THR A 109 17.26 -7.79 -6.07
C THR A 109 16.37 -6.55 -5.98
N ASN A 110 16.10 -6.05 -4.76
CA ASN A 110 15.28 -4.86 -4.54
C ASN A 110 16.04 -3.55 -4.78
N TYR A 111 17.33 -3.53 -4.41
CA TYR A 111 18.12 -2.29 -4.34
C TYR A 111 19.38 -2.33 -5.21
N ALA A 112 20.19 -3.39 -5.12
CA ALA A 112 21.50 -3.42 -5.75
C ALA A 112 21.44 -3.36 -7.28
N GLU A 113 20.43 -3.95 -7.89
CA GLU A 113 20.21 -3.92 -9.34
C GLU A 113 19.62 -2.58 -9.82
N HIS A 114 18.98 -1.82 -8.91
CA HIS A 114 18.31 -0.56 -9.19
C HIS A 114 18.99 0.64 -8.54
N ASN A 115 20.25 0.54 -8.19
CA ASN A 115 21.06 1.60 -7.57
C ASN A 115 20.37 2.24 -6.35
N LYS A 116 19.91 1.41 -5.40
CA LYS A 116 19.17 1.78 -4.18
C LYS A 116 17.74 2.30 -4.43
N ALA A 117 17.20 2.17 -5.63
CA ALA A 117 15.80 2.45 -5.86
C ALA A 117 14.93 1.34 -5.28
N LEU A 118 13.87 1.71 -4.55
CA LEU A 118 12.89 0.75 -4.07
C LEU A 118 12.12 0.17 -5.27
N PHE A 119 12.16 -1.15 -5.40
CA PHE A 119 11.47 -1.88 -6.46
C PHE A 119 10.38 -2.78 -5.85
N PRO A 120 9.14 -2.80 -6.39
CA PRO A 120 8.04 -3.56 -5.80
C PRO A 120 8.26 -5.07 -5.99
N THR A 121 8.76 -5.71 -4.95
CA THR A 121 8.95 -7.16 -4.85
C THR A 121 8.45 -7.65 -3.51
N ASP A 122 8.40 -8.97 -3.32
CA ASP A 122 8.32 -9.55 -1.98
C ASP A 122 9.71 -9.65 -1.33
N SER A 123 9.78 -10.15 -0.09
CA SER A 123 11.04 -10.32 0.65
C SER A 123 11.98 -11.39 0.06
N ASN A 124 11.51 -12.21 -0.87
CA ASN A 124 12.33 -13.17 -1.62
C ASN A 124 12.82 -12.62 -2.96
N GLY A 125 12.47 -11.37 -3.28
CA GLY A 125 12.83 -10.72 -4.52
C GLY A 125 11.93 -11.10 -5.71
N VAL A 126 10.78 -11.72 -5.46
CA VAL A 126 9.79 -12.00 -6.52
C VAL A 126 9.11 -10.69 -6.90
N PRO A 127 9.20 -10.24 -8.17
CA PRO A 127 8.60 -8.99 -8.60
C PRO A 127 7.08 -8.99 -8.46
N PHE A 128 6.51 -7.83 -8.17
CA PHE A 128 5.07 -7.62 -8.20
C PHE A 128 4.48 -8.08 -9.55
N SER A 129 3.36 -8.78 -9.49
CA SER A 129 2.67 -9.28 -10.68
C SER A 129 1.21 -8.82 -10.72
N VAL A 130 0.73 -8.42 -11.89
CA VAL A 130 -0.68 -8.08 -12.14
C VAL A 130 -1.64 -9.25 -11.86
N THR A 131 -1.14 -10.48 -11.80
CA THR A 131 -1.93 -11.67 -11.43
C THR A 131 -2.39 -11.65 -9.98
N TYR A 132 -1.80 -10.79 -9.14
CA TYR A 132 -2.17 -10.65 -7.73
C TYR A 132 -3.49 -9.90 -7.53
N PHE A 133 -4.04 -9.24 -8.55
CA PHE A 133 -5.28 -8.45 -8.42
C PHE A 133 -6.49 -9.28 -8.01
N ALA A 134 -6.52 -10.58 -8.34
CA ALA A 134 -7.61 -11.48 -7.97
C ALA A 134 -9.03 -10.95 -8.34
N ALA A 135 -9.15 -10.14 -9.39
CA ALA A 135 -10.42 -9.57 -9.85
C ALA A 135 -11.07 -10.51 -10.86
N THR A 136 -12.12 -11.19 -10.47
CA THR A 136 -12.83 -12.18 -11.30
C THR A 136 -14.06 -11.61 -12.01
N GLY A 137 -14.60 -10.49 -11.48
CA GLY A 137 -15.84 -9.90 -11.93
C GLY A 137 -17.09 -10.50 -11.27
N ASP A 138 -16.94 -11.51 -10.41
CA ASP A 138 -17.99 -12.03 -9.54
C ASP A 138 -17.88 -11.33 -8.17
N PRO A 139 -18.85 -10.46 -7.80
CA PRO A 139 -18.77 -9.69 -6.56
C PRO A 139 -18.67 -10.56 -5.30
N LEU A 140 -19.27 -11.73 -5.28
CA LEU A 140 -19.22 -12.62 -4.12
C LEU A 140 -17.84 -13.26 -3.96
N ALA A 141 -17.25 -13.72 -5.06
CA ALA A 141 -15.92 -14.28 -5.08
C ALA A 141 -14.88 -13.22 -4.72
N ASP A 142 -14.97 -12.04 -5.35
CA ASP A 142 -14.04 -10.94 -5.17
C ASP A 142 -14.05 -10.41 -3.72
N LEU A 143 -15.22 -10.13 -3.15
CA LEU A 143 -15.35 -9.67 -1.76
C LEU A 143 -14.94 -10.74 -0.72
N SER A 144 -15.12 -12.02 -1.03
CA SER A 144 -14.65 -13.10 -0.14
C SER A 144 -13.11 -13.17 -0.12
N GLU A 145 -12.48 -13.01 -1.27
CA GLU A 145 -11.01 -12.93 -1.37
C GLU A 145 -10.46 -11.67 -0.69
N ASP A 146 -11.13 -10.53 -0.83
CA ASP A 146 -10.74 -9.28 -0.18
C ASP A 146 -10.72 -9.43 1.34
N MET A 147 -11.79 -9.97 1.92
CA MET A 147 -11.84 -10.24 3.37
C MET A 147 -10.74 -11.21 3.82
N ALA A 148 -10.42 -12.22 3.01
CA ALA A 148 -9.34 -13.16 3.30
C ALA A 148 -7.97 -12.49 3.20
N ALA A 149 -7.77 -11.61 2.21
CA ALA A 149 -6.54 -10.85 2.03
C ALA A 149 -6.28 -9.91 3.21
N GLU A 150 -7.31 -9.17 3.66
CA GLU A 150 -7.23 -8.30 4.83
C GLU A 150 -6.84 -9.07 6.11
N GLN A 151 -7.46 -10.23 6.34
CA GLN A 151 -7.10 -11.04 7.49
C GLN A 151 -5.66 -11.60 7.42
N LYS A 152 -5.18 -11.92 6.23
CA LYS A 152 -3.79 -12.33 6.02
C LYS A 152 -2.83 -11.16 6.28
N ALA A 153 -3.13 -9.97 5.76
CA ALA A 153 -2.35 -8.76 6.01
C ALA A 153 -2.28 -8.43 7.51
N ARG A 154 -3.43 -8.41 8.20
CA ARG A 154 -3.49 -8.20 9.66
C ARG A 154 -2.57 -9.18 10.41
N ALA A 155 -2.67 -10.47 10.11
CA ALA A 155 -1.82 -11.49 10.76
C ALA A 155 -0.32 -11.27 10.50
N VAL A 156 0.04 -10.82 9.29
CA VAL A 156 1.44 -10.48 8.97
C VAL A 156 1.89 -9.26 9.77
N TYR A 157 1.08 -8.20 9.87
CA TYR A 157 1.44 -7.03 10.69
C TYR A 157 1.61 -7.37 12.17
N GLU A 158 0.73 -8.19 12.75
CA GLU A 158 0.90 -8.69 14.11
C GLU A 158 2.25 -9.40 14.28
N ASN A 159 2.62 -10.30 13.35
CA ASN A 159 3.92 -10.96 13.38
C ASN A 159 5.09 -10.00 13.20
N LEU A 160 4.96 -8.95 12.38
CA LEU A 160 6.00 -7.94 12.18
C LEU A 160 6.24 -7.13 13.45
N ILE A 161 5.18 -6.76 14.18
CA ILE A 161 5.25 -6.09 15.47
C ILE A 161 6.03 -6.96 16.48
N ASP A 162 5.77 -8.26 16.52
CA ASP A 162 6.48 -9.20 17.40
C ASP A 162 7.97 -9.36 17.07
N LEU A 163 8.40 -8.98 15.87
CA LEU A 163 9.80 -9.08 15.42
C LEU A 163 10.65 -7.85 15.72
N THR A 164 10.06 -6.79 16.23
CA THR A 164 10.77 -5.54 16.57
C THR A 164 10.46 -5.08 17.98
N ASN A 165 11.39 -4.35 18.57
CA ASN A 165 11.19 -3.60 19.81
C ASN A 165 11.38 -2.08 19.57
N ASP A 166 11.52 -1.66 18.32
CA ASP A 166 11.68 -0.25 17.97
C ASP A 166 10.30 0.43 17.99
N PRO A 167 10.07 1.37 18.92
CA PRO A 167 8.76 2.04 19.05
C PRO A 167 8.42 2.92 17.85
N ASP A 168 9.40 3.29 17.04
CA ASP A 168 9.17 4.08 15.81
C ASP A 168 8.72 3.18 14.64
N VAL A 169 8.82 1.85 14.78
CA VAL A 169 8.36 0.84 13.80
C VAL A 169 6.99 0.28 14.16
N ILE A 170 6.67 0.17 15.46
CA ILE A 170 5.39 -0.32 15.99
C ILE A 170 4.29 0.73 15.83
#